data_f6273cd894170e9c1637326eb8252d06
#
_entry.id   f6273cd894170e9c1637326eb8252d06
#
_cell.length_a   1.000
_cell.length_b   1.000
_cell.length_c   1.000
_cell.angle_alpha   90.00
_cell.angle_beta   90.00
_cell.angle_gamma   90.00
#
_symmetry.space_group_name_H-M   'P 1'
#
loop_
_entity.id
_entity.type
_entity.pdbx_description
1 polymer ?
#
loop_
_entity_poly.entity_id
_entity_poly.type
_entity_poly.pdbx_seq_one_letter_code
_entity_poly.pdbx_strand_id
1 'polypeptide(L)'
;MTKKVGVIGGGPGGYVAAIRLAQLGAEVVITEKDSFGGTCLNRGCIPTKAYAKSAELIHQMNKAEDFGIINKEKPVADGEKLLARKKDVVNKLVTGIDQLLNSYANIKIYRGLGSLEDEKTIT
;
A
#
# COMPACT_ATOMS: atom_id res chain seq x y z
N MET A 1 -24.54 -19.10 12.45
CA MET A 1 -24.18 -19.17 11.01
C MET A 1 -23.03 -18.23 10.71
N THR A 2 -21.94 -18.73 10.17
CA THR A 2 -20.79 -17.91 9.73
C THR A 2 -21.21 -17.09 8.52
N LYS A 3 -21.02 -15.77 8.58
CA LYS A 3 -21.31 -14.89 7.42
C LYS A 3 -20.24 -15.06 6.35
N LYS A 4 -20.66 -15.14 5.09
CA LYS A 4 -19.78 -15.11 3.93
C LYS A 4 -19.84 -13.74 3.29
N VAL A 5 -18.68 -13.14 3.00
CA VAL A 5 -18.59 -11.79 2.45
C VAL A 5 -17.60 -11.77 1.29
N GLY A 6 -18.05 -11.22 0.16
CA GLY A 6 -17.19 -10.94 -0.99
C GLY A 6 -16.74 -9.48 -0.99
N VAL A 7 -15.46 -9.25 -1.30
CA VAL A 7 -14.86 -7.93 -1.43
C VAL A 7 -14.25 -7.82 -2.83
N ILE A 8 -14.71 -6.88 -3.63
CA ILE A 8 -14.16 -6.61 -4.95
C ILE A 8 -13.19 -5.43 -4.87
N GLY A 9 -11.93 -5.70 -5.17
CA GLY A 9 -10.84 -4.73 -5.13
C GLY A 9 -10.08 -4.70 -3.82
N GLY A 10 -8.77 -4.80 -3.93
CA GLY A 10 -7.81 -4.83 -2.82
C GLY A 10 -7.18 -3.47 -2.49
N GLY A 11 -7.85 -2.36 -2.80
CA GLY A 11 -7.44 -1.02 -2.38
C GLY A 11 -7.60 -0.80 -0.88
N PRO A 12 -7.32 0.42 -0.34
CA PRO A 12 -7.36 0.70 1.10
C PRO A 12 -8.69 0.35 1.75
N GLY A 13 -9.82 0.61 1.09
CA GLY A 13 -11.14 0.20 1.58
C GLY A 13 -11.33 -1.31 1.61
N GLY A 14 -10.90 -1.99 0.55
CA GLY A 14 -11.11 -3.43 0.36
C GLY A 14 -10.29 -4.29 1.31
N TYR A 15 -8.97 -4.15 1.32
CA TYR A 15 -8.13 -5.00 2.18
C TYR A 15 -8.37 -4.75 3.68
N VAL A 16 -8.63 -3.49 4.07
CA VAL A 16 -8.93 -3.15 5.48
C VAL A 16 -10.27 -3.77 5.89
N ALA A 17 -11.31 -3.68 5.03
CA ALA A 17 -12.59 -4.30 5.28
C ALA A 17 -12.47 -5.84 5.36
N ALA A 18 -11.73 -6.46 4.44
CA ALA A 18 -11.52 -7.91 4.43
C ALA A 18 -10.87 -8.39 5.73
N ILE A 19 -9.81 -7.72 6.19
CA ILE A 19 -9.13 -8.04 7.46
C ILE A 19 -10.11 -7.88 8.64
N ARG A 20 -10.84 -6.78 8.69
CA ARG A 20 -11.77 -6.54 9.80
C ARG A 20 -12.90 -7.55 9.83
N LEU A 21 -13.47 -7.90 8.69
CA LEU A 21 -14.50 -8.95 8.58
C LEU A 21 -13.97 -10.30 9.05
N ALA A 22 -12.75 -10.66 8.65
CA ALA A 22 -12.12 -11.90 9.09
C ALA A 22 -11.88 -11.93 10.60
N GLN A 23 -11.44 -10.82 11.20
CA GLN A 23 -11.30 -10.68 12.66
C GLN A 23 -12.64 -10.85 13.41
N LEU A 24 -13.74 -10.48 12.77
CA LEU A 24 -15.10 -10.65 13.30
C LEU A 24 -15.68 -12.04 13.02
N GLY A 25 -14.88 -12.96 12.48
CA GLY A 25 -15.28 -14.37 12.27
C GLY A 25 -16.02 -14.62 10.96
N ALA A 26 -16.06 -13.68 10.02
CA ALA A 26 -16.63 -13.94 8.69
C ALA A 26 -15.69 -14.78 7.81
N GLU A 27 -16.24 -15.58 6.91
CA GLU A 27 -15.52 -16.12 5.76
C GLU A 27 -15.46 -15.05 4.66
N VAL A 28 -14.26 -14.64 4.27
CA VAL A 28 -14.06 -13.54 3.33
C VAL A 28 -13.44 -14.04 2.04
N VAL A 29 -13.99 -13.60 0.92
CA VAL A 29 -13.37 -13.70 -0.40
C VAL A 29 -12.99 -12.30 -0.85
N ILE A 30 -11.75 -12.09 -1.26
CA ILE A 30 -11.31 -10.82 -1.84
C ILE A 30 -10.72 -11.04 -3.23
N THR A 31 -11.13 -10.20 -4.19
CA THR A 31 -10.57 -10.20 -5.55
C THR A 31 -9.72 -8.95 -5.77
N GLU A 32 -8.58 -9.09 -6.45
CA GLU A 32 -7.73 -7.97 -6.88
C GLU A 32 -7.10 -8.29 -8.24
N LYS A 33 -7.27 -7.37 -9.19
CA LYS A 33 -6.81 -7.54 -10.58
C LYS A 33 -5.35 -7.16 -10.82
N ASP A 34 -4.76 -6.39 -9.92
CA ASP A 34 -3.38 -5.86 -10.04
C ASP A 34 -2.63 -6.16 -8.74
N SER A 35 -2.37 -5.16 -7.93
CA SER A 35 -1.63 -5.28 -6.68
C SER A 35 -2.43 -4.76 -5.51
N PHE A 36 -2.35 -5.43 -4.36
CA PHE A 36 -2.97 -4.94 -3.14
C PHE A 36 -2.48 -3.54 -2.77
N GLY A 37 -3.35 -2.77 -2.11
CA GLY A 37 -3.08 -1.38 -1.75
C GLY A 37 -3.67 -0.37 -2.74
N GLY A 38 -4.12 -0.83 -3.93
CA GLY A 38 -4.79 0.00 -4.93
C GLY A 38 -3.96 1.20 -5.42
N THR A 39 -4.62 2.20 -5.96
CA THR A 39 -3.96 3.41 -6.49
C THR A 39 -3.18 4.16 -5.42
N CYS A 40 -3.72 4.29 -4.22
CA CYS A 40 -3.06 5.03 -3.14
C CYS A 40 -1.67 4.48 -2.84
N LEU A 41 -1.54 3.19 -2.62
CA LEU A 41 -0.26 2.58 -2.25
C LEU A 41 0.68 2.49 -3.46
N ASN A 42 0.17 2.06 -4.61
CA ASN A 42 1.02 1.74 -5.75
C ASN A 42 1.41 2.96 -6.60
N ARG A 43 0.50 3.95 -6.76
CA ARG A 43 0.65 5.04 -7.74
C ARG A 43 0.29 6.42 -7.20
N GLY A 44 -0.13 6.54 -5.95
CA GLY A 44 -0.62 7.78 -5.35
C GLY A 44 0.07 8.17 -4.06
N CYS A 45 -0.60 7.94 -2.94
CA CYS A 45 -0.21 8.45 -1.61
C CYS A 45 1.21 8.05 -1.19
N ILE A 46 1.57 6.79 -1.33
CA ILE A 46 2.86 6.27 -0.85
C ILE A 46 4.02 6.74 -1.74
N PRO A 47 3.97 6.62 -3.09
CA PRO A 47 4.97 7.23 -3.95
C PRO A 47 5.17 8.72 -3.70
N THR A 48 4.09 9.48 -3.57
CA THR A 48 4.14 10.92 -3.29
C THR A 48 4.82 11.22 -1.96
N LYS A 49 4.46 10.51 -0.89
CA LYS A 49 5.09 10.66 0.42
C LYS A 49 6.57 10.27 0.41
N ALA A 50 6.94 9.25 -0.35
CA ALA A 50 8.35 8.86 -0.47
C ALA A 50 9.21 9.96 -1.09
N TYR A 51 8.73 10.63 -2.14
CA TYR A 51 9.41 11.77 -2.75
C TYR A 51 9.37 13.02 -1.88
N ALA A 52 8.22 13.33 -1.27
CA ALA A 52 8.08 14.46 -0.37
C ALA A 52 9.06 14.39 0.80
N LYS A 53 9.26 13.19 1.37
CA LYS A 53 10.24 13.00 2.46
C LYS A 53 11.68 13.24 2.01
N SER A 54 12.04 12.88 0.80
CA SER A 54 13.36 13.19 0.24
C SER A 54 13.55 14.69 -0.02
N ALA A 55 12.52 15.35 -0.52
CA ALA A 55 12.54 16.81 -0.71
C ALA A 55 12.63 17.58 0.62
N GLU A 56 11.90 17.14 1.64
CA GLU A 56 11.98 17.68 3.00
C GLU A 56 13.40 17.58 3.56
N LEU A 57 14.06 16.42 3.38
CA LEU A 57 15.43 16.23 3.86
C LEU A 57 16.41 17.19 3.17
N ILE A 58 16.32 17.38 1.86
CA ILE A 58 17.12 18.35 1.12
C ILE A 58 16.89 19.78 1.66
N HIS A 59 15.62 20.12 1.90
CA HIS A 59 15.26 21.42 2.47
C HIS A 59 15.87 21.63 3.86
N GLN A 60 15.82 20.63 4.72
CA GLN A 60 16.43 20.68 6.06
C GLN A 60 17.96 20.79 5.97
N MET A 61 18.60 20.04 5.08
CA MET A 61 20.05 20.12 4.85
C MET A 61 20.49 21.51 4.37
N ASN A 62 19.70 22.17 3.53
CA ASN A 62 19.98 23.55 3.09
C ASN A 62 19.85 24.60 4.21
N LYS A 63 19.15 24.27 5.29
CA LYS A 63 18.99 25.12 6.49
C LYS A 63 19.85 24.68 7.68
N ALA A 64 20.74 23.72 7.48
CA ALA A 64 21.54 23.13 8.57
C ALA A 64 22.38 24.17 9.33
N GLU A 65 22.82 25.20 8.65
CA GLU A 65 23.62 26.30 9.25
C GLU A 65 22.85 27.10 10.31
N ASP A 66 21.52 27.24 10.14
CA ASP A 66 20.65 27.93 11.13
C ASP A 66 20.65 27.16 12.48
N PHE A 67 21.03 25.89 12.47
CA PHE A 67 21.14 25.02 13.65
C PHE A 67 22.59 24.78 14.10
N GLY A 68 23.56 25.56 13.58
CA GLY A 68 24.97 25.44 13.92
C GLY A 68 25.67 24.25 13.26
N ILE A 69 25.08 23.63 12.24
CA ILE A 69 25.65 22.48 11.51
C ILE A 69 26.31 23.02 10.23
N ILE A 70 27.62 22.84 10.12
CA ILE A 70 28.36 23.25 8.92
C ILE A 70 28.09 22.25 7.79
N ASN A 71 27.47 22.76 6.74
CA ASN A 71 27.22 21.99 5.51
C ASN A 71 28.05 22.60 4.36
N LYS A 72 29.18 21.98 4.04
CA LYS A 72 30.15 22.54 3.08
C LYS A 72 29.68 22.44 1.62
N GLU A 73 28.78 21.49 1.30
CA GLU A 73 28.29 21.27 -0.05
C GLU A 73 26.76 21.24 -0.07
N LYS A 74 26.18 21.82 -1.12
CA LYS A 74 24.73 21.74 -1.32
C LYS A 74 24.30 20.30 -1.63
N PRO A 75 23.26 19.78 -0.96
CA PRO A 75 22.76 18.45 -1.27
C PRO A 75 22.20 18.40 -2.68
N VAL A 76 22.54 17.33 -3.40
CA VAL A 76 22.07 17.07 -4.77
C VAL A 76 21.22 15.82 -4.77
N ALA A 77 20.07 15.90 -5.44
CA ALA A 77 19.19 14.74 -5.60
C ALA A 77 19.72 13.80 -6.70
N ASP A 78 19.85 12.53 -6.36
CA ASP A 78 20.11 11.45 -7.31
C ASP A 78 18.76 10.84 -7.75
N GLY A 79 18.33 11.12 -8.98
CA GLY A 79 17.03 10.69 -9.49
C GLY A 79 16.86 9.17 -9.53
N GLU A 80 17.91 8.42 -9.85
CA GLU A 80 17.86 6.96 -9.90
C GLU A 80 17.68 6.36 -8.52
N LYS A 81 18.42 6.86 -7.52
CA LYS A 81 18.27 6.43 -6.13
C LYS A 81 16.93 6.82 -5.53
N LEU A 82 16.40 7.99 -5.87
CA LEU A 82 15.05 8.40 -5.46
C LEU A 82 13.99 7.44 -6.01
N LEU A 83 14.10 7.09 -7.29
CA LEU A 83 13.19 6.13 -7.93
C LEU A 83 13.31 4.74 -7.32
N ALA A 84 14.52 4.26 -7.10
CA ALA A 84 14.77 2.96 -6.48
C ALA A 84 14.20 2.89 -5.05
N ARG A 85 14.44 3.92 -4.22
CA ARG A 85 13.87 4.04 -2.89
C ARG A 85 12.34 4.02 -2.90
N LYS A 86 11.71 4.79 -3.79
CA LYS A 86 10.25 4.79 -3.94
C LYS A 86 9.73 3.40 -4.29
N LYS A 87 10.35 2.70 -5.24
CA LYS A 87 9.96 1.34 -5.62
C LYS A 87 10.08 0.36 -4.44
N ASP A 88 11.18 0.43 -3.70
CA ASP A 88 11.42 -0.42 -2.52
C ASP A 88 10.34 -0.20 -1.44
N VAL A 89 10.02 1.04 -1.12
CA VAL A 89 8.95 1.38 -0.16
C VAL A 89 7.60 0.81 -0.59
N VAL A 90 7.23 1.00 -1.86
CA VAL A 90 5.96 0.46 -2.39
C VAL A 90 5.94 -1.06 -2.32
N ASN A 91 7.00 -1.72 -2.78
CA ASN A 91 7.08 -3.18 -2.80
C ASN A 91 7.01 -3.80 -1.40
N LYS A 92 7.69 -3.21 -0.42
CA LYS A 92 7.62 -3.66 0.98
C LYS A 92 6.19 -3.59 1.52
N LEU A 93 5.47 -2.53 1.24
CA LEU A 93 4.10 -2.36 1.72
C LEU A 93 3.11 -3.29 1.00
N VAL A 94 3.24 -3.45 -0.32
CA VAL A 94 2.41 -4.42 -1.08
C VAL A 94 2.61 -5.83 -0.57
N THR A 95 3.87 -6.25 -0.41
CA THR A 95 4.21 -7.57 0.14
C THR A 95 3.67 -7.74 1.56
N GLY A 96 3.77 -6.70 2.39
CA GLY A 96 3.24 -6.72 3.75
C GLY A 96 1.73 -6.92 3.81
N ILE A 97 0.96 -6.26 2.94
CA ILE A 97 -0.50 -6.45 2.85
C ILE A 97 -0.82 -7.85 2.37
N ASP A 98 -0.12 -8.35 1.35
CA ASP A 98 -0.32 -9.69 0.83
C ASP A 98 -0.07 -10.77 1.89
N GLN A 99 1.04 -10.66 2.62
CA GLN A 99 1.36 -11.54 3.73
C GLN A 99 0.32 -11.47 4.85
N LEU A 100 -0.13 -10.26 5.19
CA LEU A 100 -1.14 -10.05 6.23
C LEU A 100 -2.47 -10.71 5.85
N LEU A 101 -2.94 -10.51 4.62
CA LEU A 101 -4.18 -11.15 4.14
C LEU A 101 -4.07 -12.69 4.15
N ASN A 102 -2.92 -13.23 3.71
CA ASN A 102 -2.66 -14.66 3.71
C ASN A 102 -2.50 -15.28 5.11
N SER A 103 -2.25 -14.47 6.14
CA SER A 103 -2.15 -14.95 7.53
C SER A 103 -3.52 -15.31 8.14
N TYR A 104 -4.62 -14.84 7.55
CA TYR A 104 -5.98 -15.17 8.00
C TYR A 104 -6.52 -16.41 7.27
N ALA A 105 -6.73 -17.49 7.99
CA ALA A 105 -7.24 -18.76 7.42
C ALA A 105 -8.65 -18.62 6.81
N ASN A 106 -9.42 -17.64 7.23
CA ASN A 106 -10.76 -17.33 6.76
C ASN A 106 -10.82 -16.24 5.67
N ILE A 107 -9.69 -15.83 5.12
CA ILE A 107 -9.63 -14.98 3.91
C ILE A 107 -9.16 -15.82 2.73
N LYS A 108 -9.93 -15.81 1.64
CA LYS A 108 -9.55 -16.43 0.38
C LYS A 108 -9.32 -15.36 -0.67
N ILE A 109 -8.12 -15.37 -1.25
CA ILE A 109 -7.69 -14.38 -2.24
C ILE A 109 -7.85 -14.96 -3.65
N TYR A 110 -8.48 -14.20 -4.54
CA TYR A 110 -8.51 -14.46 -5.97
C TYR A 110 -7.83 -13.34 -6.74
N ARG A 111 -6.85 -13.69 -7.54
CA ARG A 111 -6.13 -12.73 -8.41
C ARG A 111 -6.86 -12.63 -9.73
N GLY A 112 -7.49 -11.49 -9.96
CA GLY A 112 -8.26 -11.22 -11.17
C GLY A 112 -9.28 -10.11 -10.98
N LEU A 113 -9.89 -9.72 -12.09
CA LEU A 113 -10.99 -8.77 -12.10
C LEU A 113 -12.24 -9.47 -11.57
N GLY A 114 -12.71 -9.06 -10.41
CA GLY A 114 -13.99 -9.53 -9.88
C GLY A 114 -15.12 -8.65 -10.37
N SER A 115 -16.24 -9.27 -10.73
CA SER A 115 -17.49 -8.60 -11.04
C SER A 115 -18.68 -9.27 -10.36
N LEU A 116 -19.72 -8.50 -10.07
CA LEU A 116 -20.97 -9.06 -9.56
C LEU A 116 -21.77 -9.66 -10.72
N GLU A 117 -22.11 -10.94 -10.63
CA GLU A 117 -23.02 -11.60 -11.54
C GLU A 117 -24.47 -11.48 -11.04
N ASP A 118 -24.64 -11.67 -9.73
CA ASP A 118 -25.90 -11.49 -9.02
C ASP A 118 -25.66 -11.02 -7.58
N GLU A 119 -26.69 -10.98 -6.74
CA GLU A 119 -26.61 -10.55 -5.32
C GLU A 119 -25.69 -11.39 -4.44
N LYS A 120 -25.27 -12.57 -4.89
CA LYS A 120 -24.53 -13.58 -4.11
C LYS A 120 -23.31 -14.13 -4.83
N THR A 121 -23.13 -13.80 -6.10
CA THR A 121 -22.09 -14.37 -6.96
C THR A 121 -21.12 -13.31 -7.46
N ILE A 122 -19.83 -13.55 -7.21
CA ILE A 122 -18.72 -12.79 -7.80
C ILE A 122 -17.99 -13.72 -8.78
N THR A 123 -17.83 -13.27 -10.02
CA THR A 123 -17.09 -13.91 -11.10
C THR A 123 -15.84 -13.14 -11.48
#